data_aab0513807da62daf9f7e0d29fe0aa4e
#
_entry.id   aab0513807da62daf9f7e0d29fe0aa4e
#
_cell.length_a   1.000
_cell.length_b   1.000
_cell.length_c   1.000
_cell.angle_alpha   90.00
_cell.angle_beta   90.00
_cell.angle_gamma   90.00
#
_symmetry.space_group_name_H-M   'P 1'
#
loop_
_entity.id
_entity.type
_entity.pdbx_description
1 polymer ?
#
loop_
_entity_poly.entity_id
_entity_poly.type
_entity_poly.pdbx_seq_one_letter_code
_entity_poly.pdbx_strand_id
1 'polypeptide(L)'
;EIHHAGEEGIIFRLLTNPVRIIGTEDGWVKAMECVEMELGEPDASGRRRPVARPGSEHLLEVGTVIIAIGQSPNPLIKSTTPGLETHEWGGIITEEDTGATSLEGVYAGGDAVTGAATVILAMGAGKKAAAAIDEYLSGKK
;
A
#
# COMPACT_ATOMS: atom_id res chain seq x y z
N GLU A 1 -5.21 12.33 15.04
CA GLU A 1 -5.42 10.88 15.29
C GLU A 1 -4.31 10.30 16.18
N ILE A 2 -3.00 10.45 15.84
CA ILE A 2 -1.88 9.90 16.64
C ILE A 2 -1.91 10.40 18.09
N HIS A 3 -2.17 11.69 18.31
CA HIS A 3 -2.28 12.29 19.64
C HIS A 3 -3.41 11.63 20.46
N HIS A 4 -4.59 11.49 19.87
CA HIS A 4 -5.73 10.83 20.53
C HIS A 4 -5.45 9.37 20.87
N ALA A 5 -4.80 8.64 19.96
CA ALA A 5 -4.41 7.26 20.22
C ALA A 5 -3.44 7.15 21.43
N GLY A 6 -2.51 8.10 21.56
CA GLY A 6 -1.64 8.19 22.74
C GLY A 6 -2.40 8.48 24.02
N GLU A 7 -3.40 9.37 23.98
CA GLU A 7 -4.28 9.67 25.13
C GLU A 7 -5.11 8.45 25.57
N GLU A 8 -5.49 7.58 24.60
CA GLU A 8 -6.16 6.31 24.87
C GLU A 8 -5.22 5.19 25.38
N GLY A 9 -3.95 5.48 25.55
CA GLY A 9 -2.96 4.55 26.09
C GLY A 9 -2.32 3.62 25.04
N ILE A 10 -2.48 3.91 23.73
CA ILE A 10 -1.82 3.15 22.68
C ILE A 10 -0.32 3.44 22.68
N ILE A 11 0.48 2.37 22.75
CA ILE A 11 1.95 2.46 22.77
C ILE A 11 2.47 2.35 21.33
N PHE A 12 3.08 3.43 20.84
CA PHE A 12 3.76 3.45 19.54
C PHE A 12 5.21 2.97 19.69
N ARG A 13 5.56 1.88 19.04
CA ARG A 13 6.93 1.39 18.93
C ARG A 13 7.46 1.67 17.54
N LEU A 14 8.00 2.87 17.37
CA LEU A 14 8.63 3.29 16.11
C LEU A 14 9.97 2.56 15.93
N LEU A 15 10.42 2.43 14.68
CA LEU A 15 11.66 1.74 14.32
C LEU A 15 11.74 0.35 14.97
N THR A 16 10.63 -0.38 14.95
CA THR A 16 10.53 -1.74 15.43
C THR A 16 9.85 -2.59 14.36
N ASN A 17 10.48 -3.65 13.91
CA ASN A 17 9.95 -4.52 12.87
C ASN A 17 9.68 -5.92 13.40
N PRO A 18 8.50 -6.51 13.14
CA PRO A 18 8.23 -7.90 13.50
C PRO A 18 9.07 -8.85 12.66
N VAL A 19 9.63 -9.87 13.31
CA VAL A 19 10.44 -10.93 12.69
C VAL A 19 9.62 -12.20 12.56
N ARG A 20 8.94 -12.58 13.64
CA ARG A 20 8.06 -13.77 13.66
C ARG A 20 7.01 -13.68 14.75
N ILE A 21 5.92 -14.42 14.55
CA ILE A 21 4.87 -14.62 15.56
C ILE A 21 5.11 -15.97 16.22
N ILE A 22 5.09 -15.99 17.55
CA ILE A 22 5.29 -17.19 18.35
C ILE A 22 3.94 -17.65 18.89
N GLY A 23 3.60 -18.90 18.60
CA GLY A 23 2.38 -19.54 19.08
C GLY A 23 2.59 -20.43 20.30
N THR A 24 1.48 -20.83 20.92
CA THR A 24 1.39 -21.93 21.87
C THR A 24 1.24 -23.28 21.13
N GLU A 25 1.33 -24.40 21.83
CA GLU A 25 1.05 -25.73 21.27
C GLU A 25 -0.39 -25.84 20.75
N ASP A 26 -1.33 -25.13 21.35
CA ASP A 26 -2.75 -25.07 20.94
C ASP A 26 -3.02 -24.12 19.77
N GLY A 27 -1.99 -23.48 19.20
CA GLY A 27 -2.11 -22.60 18.05
C GLY A 27 -2.53 -21.17 18.36
N TRP A 28 -2.55 -20.72 19.61
CA TRP A 28 -2.81 -19.34 20.00
C TRP A 28 -1.53 -18.49 19.93
N VAL A 29 -1.67 -17.21 19.64
CA VAL A 29 -0.56 -16.27 19.71
C VAL A 29 -0.13 -16.08 21.16
N LYS A 30 1.19 -16.21 21.41
CA LYS A 30 1.81 -16.02 22.72
C LYS A 30 2.71 -14.78 22.77
N ALA A 31 3.44 -14.53 21.69
CA ALA A 31 4.36 -13.42 21.60
C ALA A 31 4.66 -13.06 20.15
N MET A 32 5.23 -11.89 19.94
CA MET A 32 5.82 -11.46 18.68
C MET A 32 7.30 -11.13 18.92
N GLU A 33 8.19 -11.73 18.18
CA GLU A 33 9.60 -11.35 18.16
C GLU A 33 9.78 -10.17 17.22
N CYS A 34 10.42 -9.13 17.72
CA CYS A 34 10.72 -7.91 17.01
C CYS A 34 12.21 -7.61 17.00
N VAL A 35 12.66 -6.83 16.03
CA VAL A 35 14.00 -6.28 15.95
C VAL A 35 13.93 -4.75 15.92
N GLU A 36 14.84 -4.08 16.60
CA GLU A 36 14.98 -2.62 16.49
C GLU A 36 15.56 -2.26 15.13
N MET A 37 15.07 -1.15 14.59
CA MET A 37 15.53 -0.60 13.33
C MET A 37 16.29 0.71 13.57
N GLU A 38 17.24 1.02 12.71
CA GLU A 38 17.87 2.33 12.63
C GLU A 38 17.68 2.93 11.24
N LEU A 39 17.69 4.25 11.14
CA LEU A 39 17.58 4.91 9.85
C LEU A 39 18.92 4.85 9.11
N GLY A 40 18.94 4.15 7.99
CA GLY A 40 20.07 4.07 7.09
C GLY A 40 20.43 5.40 6.41
N GLU A 41 21.36 5.37 5.47
CA GLU A 41 21.71 6.55 4.68
C GLU A 41 20.55 7.00 3.78
N PRO A 42 20.45 8.31 3.49
CA PRO A 42 19.44 8.83 2.58
C PRO A 42 19.64 8.27 1.16
N ASP A 43 18.56 7.82 0.52
CA ASP A 43 18.58 7.48 -0.90
C ASP A 43 18.52 8.76 -1.78
N ALA A 44 18.52 8.60 -3.11
CA ALA A 44 18.50 9.72 -4.06
C ALA A 44 17.29 10.67 -3.89
N SER A 45 16.21 10.23 -3.23
CA SER A 45 15.05 11.05 -2.89
C SER A 45 15.17 11.74 -1.52
N GLY A 46 16.25 11.50 -0.79
CA GLY A 46 16.45 11.97 0.58
C GLY A 46 15.76 11.09 1.63
N ARG A 47 15.11 9.99 1.24
CA ARG A 47 14.44 9.08 2.16
C ARG A 47 15.45 8.13 2.80
N ARG A 48 15.40 8.05 4.13
CA ARG A 48 16.20 7.11 4.92
C ARG A 48 15.38 5.85 5.17
N ARG A 49 15.85 4.72 4.64
CA ARG A 49 15.19 3.42 4.84
C ARG A 49 15.60 2.82 6.18
N PRO A 50 14.66 2.25 6.95
CA PRO A 50 15.01 1.51 8.16
C PRO A 50 15.86 0.28 7.84
N VAL A 51 16.92 0.07 8.62
CA VAL A 51 17.82 -1.08 8.56
C VAL A 51 17.78 -1.79 9.90
N ALA A 52 17.73 -3.12 9.90
CA ALA A 52 17.70 -3.88 11.13
C ALA A 52 19.00 -3.74 11.91
N ARG A 53 18.90 -3.51 13.22
CA ARG A 53 20.03 -3.47 14.15
C ARG A 53 20.33 -4.88 14.64
N PRO A 54 21.43 -5.50 14.23
CA PRO A 54 21.76 -6.87 14.63
C PRO A 54 21.86 -7.01 16.15
N GLY A 55 21.32 -8.11 16.69
CA GLY A 55 21.37 -8.43 18.12
C GLY A 55 20.41 -7.61 18.98
N SER A 56 19.43 -6.94 18.38
CA SER A 56 18.39 -6.18 19.09
C SER A 56 17.04 -6.91 19.15
N GLU A 57 17.05 -8.20 18.80
CA GLU A 57 15.85 -9.03 18.82
C GLU A 57 15.29 -9.11 20.25
N HIS A 58 13.98 -8.87 20.37
CA HIS A 58 13.28 -8.90 21.65
C HIS A 58 11.85 -9.42 21.50
N LEU A 59 11.30 -9.94 22.57
CA LEU A 59 9.94 -10.45 22.58
C LEU A 59 8.96 -9.42 23.13
N LEU A 60 7.82 -9.32 22.46
CA LEU A 60 6.62 -8.64 22.94
C LEU A 60 5.57 -9.70 23.24
N GLU A 61 5.16 -9.82 24.50
CA GLU A 61 4.06 -10.69 24.90
C GLU A 61 2.75 -10.07 24.40
N VAL A 62 2.06 -10.78 23.50
CA VAL A 62 0.81 -10.34 22.87
C VAL A 62 -0.08 -11.56 22.63
N GLY A 63 -1.39 -11.38 22.78
CA GLY A 63 -2.38 -12.44 22.52
C GLY A 63 -2.98 -12.36 21.11
N THR A 64 -2.81 -11.24 20.42
CA THR A 64 -3.33 -11.01 19.06
C THR A 64 -2.36 -10.13 18.27
N VAL A 65 -2.15 -10.45 16.99
CA VAL A 65 -1.36 -9.62 16.07
C VAL A 65 -2.22 -9.29 14.85
N ILE A 66 -2.29 -8.01 14.51
CA ILE A 66 -2.98 -7.52 13.32
C ILE A 66 -1.94 -6.90 12.38
N ILE A 67 -1.83 -7.45 11.17
CA ILE A 67 -0.95 -6.92 10.13
C ILE A 67 -1.75 -5.90 9.31
N ALA A 68 -1.40 -4.62 9.42
CA ALA A 68 -2.09 -3.51 8.78
C ALA A 68 -1.12 -2.64 7.95
N ILE A 69 -0.26 -3.28 7.16
CA ILE A 69 0.81 -2.63 6.37
C ILE A 69 0.34 -2.08 5.01
N GLY A 70 -0.97 -2.06 4.77
CA GLY A 70 -1.55 -1.64 3.50
C GLY A 70 -1.60 -2.76 2.46
N GLN A 71 -1.93 -2.39 1.23
CA GLN A 71 -2.04 -3.29 0.09
C GLN A 71 -1.23 -2.76 -1.08
N SER A 72 -0.75 -3.67 -1.92
CA SER A 72 -0.14 -3.36 -3.21
C SER A 72 -1.10 -3.74 -4.34
N PRO A 73 -1.00 -3.11 -5.52
CA PRO A 73 -1.76 -3.50 -6.70
C PRO A 73 -1.59 -4.99 -7.00
N ASN A 74 -2.64 -5.62 -7.52
CA ASN A 74 -2.58 -7.04 -7.90
C ASN A 74 -1.58 -7.23 -9.06
N PRO A 75 -0.49 -7.97 -8.87
CA PRO A 75 0.53 -8.17 -9.91
C PRO A 75 0.00 -8.92 -11.15
N LEU A 76 -1.14 -9.61 -11.01
CA LEU A 76 -1.77 -10.32 -12.10
C LEU A 76 -2.15 -9.39 -13.24
N ILE A 77 -2.69 -8.20 -12.95
CA ILE A 77 -3.09 -7.23 -13.98
C ILE A 77 -1.91 -6.88 -14.89
N LYS A 78 -0.78 -6.49 -14.28
CA LYS A 78 0.44 -6.16 -15.02
C LYS A 78 0.98 -7.35 -15.83
N SER A 79 0.98 -8.55 -15.24
CA SER A 79 1.59 -9.74 -15.84
C SER A 79 0.75 -10.35 -16.98
N THR A 80 -0.57 -10.15 -16.97
CA THR A 80 -1.49 -10.72 -17.97
C THR A 80 -1.99 -9.74 -19.01
N THR A 81 -1.59 -8.45 -18.92
CA THR A 81 -2.05 -7.42 -19.86
C THR A 81 -0.85 -6.78 -20.59
N PRO A 82 -0.34 -7.42 -21.64
CA PRO A 82 0.78 -6.87 -22.43
C PRO A 82 0.44 -5.47 -22.99
N GLY A 83 1.39 -4.55 -22.89
CA GLY A 83 1.23 -3.18 -23.36
C GLY A 83 0.57 -2.23 -22.37
N LEU A 84 0.04 -2.71 -21.24
CA LEU A 84 -0.44 -1.84 -20.16
C LEU A 84 0.74 -1.29 -19.37
N GLU A 85 0.93 0.04 -19.43
CA GLU A 85 1.99 0.71 -18.67
C GLU A 85 1.64 0.83 -17.20
N THR A 86 2.62 0.54 -16.36
CA THR A 86 2.48 0.63 -14.90
C THR A 86 3.73 1.24 -14.27
N HIS A 87 3.55 1.91 -13.15
CA HIS A 87 4.65 2.33 -12.30
C HIS A 87 5.42 1.12 -11.76
N GLU A 88 6.63 1.34 -11.22
CA GLU A 88 7.43 0.29 -10.58
C GLU A 88 6.68 -0.41 -9.44
N TRP A 89 5.91 0.35 -8.66
CA TRP A 89 5.08 -0.17 -7.56
C TRP A 89 3.80 -0.89 -8.02
N GLY A 90 3.52 -0.95 -9.33
CA GLY A 90 2.43 -1.71 -9.94
C GLY A 90 1.15 -0.92 -10.20
N GLY A 91 1.05 0.36 -9.85
CA GLY A 91 -0.09 1.22 -10.19
C GLY A 91 -0.16 1.48 -11.68
N ILE A 92 -1.38 1.52 -12.24
CA ILE A 92 -1.60 1.74 -13.66
C ILE A 92 -1.32 3.21 -14.00
N ILE A 93 -0.57 3.46 -15.08
CA ILE A 93 -0.32 4.81 -15.60
C ILE A 93 -1.52 5.25 -16.43
N THR A 94 -2.07 6.41 -16.11
CA THR A 94 -3.23 6.99 -16.83
C THR A 94 -3.06 8.48 -17.07
N GLU A 95 -3.78 9.00 -18.05
CA GLU A 95 -4.03 10.43 -18.15
C GLU A 95 -4.86 10.94 -16.96
N GLU A 96 -4.45 12.04 -16.36
CA GLU A 96 -5.05 12.57 -15.13
C GLU A 96 -6.51 12.99 -15.30
N ASP A 97 -6.86 13.56 -16.44
CA ASP A 97 -8.20 14.12 -16.69
C ASP A 97 -9.22 13.10 -17.18
N THR A 98 -8.77 12.04 -17.84
CA THR A 98 -9.64 11.05 -18.51
C THR A 98 -9.58 9.66 -17.89
N GLY A 99 -8.49 9.34 -17.20
CA GLY A 99 -8.22 7.97 -16.74
C GLY A 99 -7.87 7.02 -17.88
N ALA A 100 -7.60 7.52 -19.09
CA ALA A 100 -7.17 6.70 -20.23
C ALA A 100 -5.80 6.07 -19.94
N THR A 101 -5.65 4.78 -20.26
CA THR A 101 -4.38 4.04 -20.12
C THR A 101 -3.57 4.06 -21.41
N SER A 102 -2.41 3.40 -21.42
CA SER A 102 -1.62 3.16 -22.63
C SER A 102 -2.32 2.30 -23.68
N LEU A 103 -3.40 1.63 -23.33
CA LEU A 103 -4.17 0.78 -24.23
C LEU A 103 -5.45 1.49 -24.68
N GLU A 104 -5.69 1.54 -25.99
CA GLU A 104 -6.88 2.16 -26.56
C GLU A 104 -8.17 1.52 -26.04
N GLY A 105 -9.11 2.33 -25.55
CA GLY A 105 -10.39 1.90 -25.02
C GLY A 105 -10.31 1.29 -23.61
N VAL A 106 -9.15 1.34 -22.96
CA VAL A 106 -8.95 0.88 -21.58
C VAL A 106 -8.73 2.08 -20.66
N TYR A 107 -9.51 2.13 -19.59
CA TYR A 107 -9.49 3.20 -18.61
C TYR A 107 -9.28 2.64 -17.20
N ALA A 108 -8.66 3.43 -16.35
CA ALA A 108 -8.48 3.07 -14.94
C ALA A 108 -8.60 4.30 -14.03
N GLY A 109 -8.93 4.08 -12.76
CA GLY A 109 -9.03 5.12 -11.76
C GLY A 109 -9.05 4.57 -10.34
N GLY A 110 -9.01 5.46 -9.35
CA GLY A 110 -8.99 5.11 -7.94
C GLY A 110 -7.67 4.47 -7.50
N ASP A 111 -7.73 3.61 -6.50
CA ASP A 111 -6.55 3.04 -5.85
C ASP A 111 -5.63 2.23 -6.80
N ALA A 112 -6.19 1.73 -7.90
CA ALA A 112 -5.40 1.04 -8.94
C ALA A 112 -4.41 1.97 -9.68
N VAL A 113 -4.66 3.29 -9.63
CA VAL A 113 -3.86 4.33 -10.29
C VAL A 113 -3.04 5.11 -9.26
N THR A 114 -3.66 5.58 -8.19
CA THR A 114 -3.04 6.50 -7.21
C THR A 114 -2.46 5.83 -5.98
N GLY A 115 -2.71 4.52 -5.81
CA GLY A 115 -2.50 3.84 -4.54
C GLY A 115 -3.65 4.10 -3.55
N ALA A 116 -3.55 3.52 -2.36
CA ALA A 116 -4.60 3.64 -1.35
C ALA A 116 -4.86 5.10 -0.97
N ALA A 117 -6.12 5.53 -1.17
CA ALA A 117 -6.57 6.89 -0.93
C ALA A 117 -7.98 6.88 -0.29
N THR A 118 -8.74 7.96 -0.44
CA THR A 118 -10.10 8.05 0.11
C THR A 118 -11.13 7.56 -0.89
N VAL A 119 -12.26 7.05 -0.38
CA VAL A 119 -13.42 6.65 -1.21
C VAL A 119 -13.88 7.80 -2.12
N ILE A 120 -13.87 9.04 -1.63
CA ILE A 120 -14.29 10.23 -2.39
C ILE A 120 -13.38 10.43 -3.62
N LEU A 121 -12.06 10.25 -3.48
CA LEU A 121 -11.12 10.36 -4.59
C LEU A 121 -11.32 9.22 -5.59
N ALA A 122 -11.50 8.00 -5.12
CA ALA A 122 -11.77 6.85 -5.98
C ALA A 122 -13.06 7.02 -6.79
N MET A 123 -14.14 7.51 -6.16
CA MET A 123 -15.40 7.83 -6.84
C MET A 123 -15.23 8.95 -7.88
N GLY A 124 -14.45 9.99 -7.54
CA GLY A 124 -14.12 11.09 -8.46
C GLY A 124 -13.42 10.58 -9.72
N ALA A 125 -12.40 9.74 -9.56
CA ALA A 125 -11.69 9.12 -10.66
C ALA A 125 -12.61 8.23 -11.52
N GLY A 126 -13.48 7.43 -10.90
CA GLY A 126 -14.47 6.62 -11.60
C GLY A 126 -15.45 7.46 -12.45
N LYS A 127 -15.88 8.61 -11.95
CA LYS A 127 -16.75 9.52 -12.73
C LYS A 127 -16.03 10.14 -13.93
N LYS A 128 -14.76 10.55 -13.77
CA LYS A 128 -13.93 11.05 -14.87
C LYS A 128 -13.77 9.99 -15.96
N ALA A 129 -13.40 8.78 -15.58
CA ALA A 129 -13.24 7.68 -16.51
C ALA A 129 -14.56 7.33 -17.23
N ALA A 130 -15.69 7.34 -16.53
CA ALA A 130 -17.00 7.08 -17.14
C ALA A 130 -17.37 8.13 -18.20
N ALA A 131 -17.12 9.41 -17.91
CA ALA A 131 -17.37 10.49 -18.89
C ALA A 131 -16.47 10.34 -20.13
N ALA A 132 -15.18 10.04 -19.95
CA ALA A 132 -14.26 9.82 -21.04
C ALA A 132 -14.60 8.58 -21.88
N ILE A 133 -15.09 7.51 -21.26
CA ILE A 133 -15.60 6.32 -21.97
C ILE A 133 -16.82 6.67 -22.83
N ASP A 134 -17.76 7.44 -22.30
CA ASP A 134 -18.98 7.87 -23.03
C ASP A 134 -18.61 8.73 -24.25
N GLU A 135 -17.68 9.67 -24.09
CA GLU A 135 -17.15 10.49 -25.20
C GLU A 135 -16.46 9.62 -26.26
N TYR A 136 -15.59 8.71 -25.85
CA TYR A 136 -14.89 7.77 -26.74
C TYR A 136 -15.86 6.91 -27.56
N LEU A 137 -16.90 6.38 -26.94
CA LEU A 137 -17.92 5.57 -27.62
C LEU A 137 -18.81 6.42 -28.53
N SER A 138 -19.13 7.65 -28.13
CA SER A 138 -19.92 8.58 -28.95
C SER A 138 -19.18 9.05 -30.20
N GLY A 139 -17.86 9.21 -30.13
CA GLY A 139 -16.99 9.58 -31.25
C GLY A 139 -16.74 8.46 -32.27
N LYS A 140 -17.09 7.22 -31.92
CA LYS A 140 -16.98 6.04 -32.81
C LYS A 140 -18.24 5.76 -33.62
N LYS A 141 -19.29 6.54 -33.46
CA LYS A 141 -20.51 6.49 -34.31
C LYS A 141 -20.33 7.35 -35.54
#